data_596d38c5574400ee0008b3d395ba1cd3
#
_entry.id   596d38c5574400ee0008b3d395ba1cd3
#
_cell.length_a   1.000
_cell.length_b   1.000
_cell.length_c   1.000
_cell.angle_alpha   90.00
_cell.angle_beta   90.00
_cell.angle_gamma   90.00
#
_symmetry.space_group_name_H-M   'P 1'
#
loop_
_entity.id
_entity.type
_entity.pdbx_description
1 polymer ?
#
loop_
_entity_poly.entity_id
_entity_poly.type
_entity_poly.pdbx_seq_one_letter_code
_entity_poly.pdbx_strand_id
1 'polypeptide(L)'
;LADSEYVVLFDNDAFAEPQWLEELIRTAETDPKIFAVQSLMIRHFDRELADDAGDYVTWMGFACKTGDGRRASRYTRQKRVFSACGGAALYRKSILDEIGNFDENFFAYFEDVDLSWRANNAGYKNLLCPTAKCYHICGASTGAVKYNAFKSQQSGRNSILLPLKNEPLLMLILNFIPLAVGYLLKCYKFHKQGFGEAWDKGMHEAFALLKSG
;
A
#
# COMPACT_ATOMS: atom_id res chain seq x y z
N LEU A 1 -5.58 -11.43 19.50
CA LEU A 1 -4.98 -10.29 18.83
C LEU A 1 -5.58 -9.04 19.44
N ALA A 2 -5.55 -7.85 18.87
CA ALA A 2 -6.03 -6.63 19.54
C ALA A 2 -7.52 -6.70 19.91
N ASP A 3 -7.87 -6.33 21.15
CA ASP A 3 -9.25 -6.29 21.66
C ASP A 3 -9.77 -4.84 21.68
N SER A 4 -9.42 -4.10 20.63
CA SER A 4 -9.71 -2.68 20.48
C SER A 4 -10.56 -2.43 19.23
N GLU A 5 -11.24 -1.27 19.17
CA GLU A 5 -12.07 -0.88 18.03
C GLU A 5 -11.26 -0.59 16.77
N TYR A 6 -10.03 -0.12 16.96
CA TYR A 6 -9.10 0.22 15.89
C TYR A 6 -7.77 -0.52 16.03
N VAL A 7 -7.15 -0.81 14.91
CA VAL A 7 -5.78 -1.30 14.79
C VAL A 7 -4.95 -0.23 14.09
N VAL A 8 -3.78 0.06 14.62
CA VAL A 8 -2.84 1.01 14.02
C VAL A 8 -1.59 0.26 13.58
N LEU A 9 -1.17 0.48 12.35
CA LEU A 9 0.17 0.14 11.89
C LEU A 9 1.01 1.42 11.84
N PHE A 10 2.21 1.32 12.36
CA PHE A 10 3.13 2.46 12.42
C PHE A 10 4.57 1.96 12.32
N ASP A 11 5.29 2.42 11.31
CA ASP A 11 6.68 2.01 11.07
C ASP A 11 7.61 2.47 12.20
N ASN A 12 8.59 1.65 12.53
CA ASN A 12 9.57 1.92 13.58
C ASN A 12 10.55 3.06 13.26
N ASP A 13 10.57 3.55 12.03
CA ASP A 13 11.34 4.69 11.55
C ASP A 13 10.45 5.92 11.22
N ALA A 14 9.24 5.96 11.78
CA ALA A 14 8.32 7.09 11.70
C ALA A 14 8.14 7.77 13.07
N PHE A 15 7.81 9.06 13.07
CA PHE A 15 7.61 9.90 14.25
C PHE A 15 6.30 10.66 14.12
N ALA A 16 5.34 10.34 14.97
CA ALA A 16 4.01 10.96 14.97
C ALA A 16 4.02 12.36 15.62
N GLU A 17 3.20 13.29 15.10
CA GLU A 17 2.85 14.51 15.83
C GLU A 17 1.93 14.20 17.04
N PRO A 18 1.90 15.05 18.09
CA PRO A 18 1.17 14.76 19.33
C PRO A 18 -0.31 14.42 19.15
N GLN A 19 -1.02 15.06 18.20
CA GLN A 19 -2.45 14.80 17.92
C GLN A 19 -2.68 13.75 16.83
N TRP A 20 -1.65 13.08 16.34
CA TRP A 20 -1.71 12.18 15.20
C TRP A 20 -2.80 11.10 15.34
N LEU A 21 -2.82 10.39 16.47
CA LEU A 21 -3.79 9.32 16.71
C LEU A 21 -5.21 9.87 16.85
N GLU A 22 -5.37 10.98 17.57
CA GLU A 22 -6.66 11.63 17.76
C GLU A 22 -7.28 12.07 16.43
N GLU A 23 -6.49 12.63 15.53
CA GLU A 23 -6.95 13.06 14.20
C GLU A 23 -7.35 11.88 13.31
N LEU A 24 -6.64 10.75 13.40
CA LEU A 24 -7.03 9.51 12.69
C LEU A 24 -8.36 8.97 13.20
N ILE A 25 -8.53 8.86 14.53
CA ILE A 25 -9.78 8.38 15.14
C ILE A 25 -10.92 9.33 14.78
N ARG A 26 -10.74 10.65 14.96
CA ARG A 26 -11.76 11.65 14.62
C ARG A 26 -12.20 11.53 13.15
N THR A 27 -11.26 11.27 12.24
CA THR A 27 -11.57 11.05 10.84
C THR A 27 -12.35 9.76 10.63
N ALA A 28 -11.95 8.65 11.27
CA ALA A 28 -12.64 7.36 11.16
C ALA A 28 -14.09 7.43 11.67
N GLU A 29 -14.34 8.22 12.72
CA GLU A 29 -15.67 8.39 13.33
C GLU A 29 -16.65 9.21 12.48
N THR A 30 -16.19 9.87 11.43
CA THR A 30 -17.08 10.65 10.54
C THR A 30 -18.02 9.79 9.70
N ASP A 31 -17.68 8.51 9.46
CA ASP A 31 -18.50 7.58 8.68
C ASP A 31 -18.14 6.12 9.07
N PRO A 32 -19.09 5.29 9.49
CA PRO A 32 -18.83 3.89 9.84
C PRO A 32 -18.33 3.05 8.66
N LYS A 33 -18.47 3.52 7.41
CA LYS A 33 -17.92 2.88 6.22
C LYS A 33 -16.45 3.19 5.95
N ILE A 34 -15.79 3.99 6.79
CA ILE A 34 -14.36 4.23 6.68
C ILE A 34 -13.65 3.03 7.29
N PHE A 35 -12.94 2.30 6.41
CA PHE A 35 -12.09 1.17 6.78
C PHE A 35 -10.72 1.62 7.27
N ALA A 36 -10.03 2.40 6.46
CA ALA A 36 -8.69 2.84 6.78
C ALA A 36 -8.52 4.36 6.67
N VAL A 37 -7.73 4.92 7.58
CA VAL A 37 -7.34 6.34 7.58
C VAL A 37 -5.83 6.43 7.46
N GLN A 38 -5.38 6.98 6.33
CA GLN A 38 -3.99 7.24 5.99
C GLN A 38 -3.52 8.55 6.62
N SER A 39 -2.37 8.52 7.26
CA SER A 39 -1.65 9.73 7.69
C SER A 39 -1.08 10.50 6.50
N LEU A 40 -0.87 11.80 6.66
CA LEU A 40 0.06 12.52 5.79
C LEU A 40 1.49 12.22 6.27
N MET A 41 2.17 11.32 5.56
CA MET A 41 3.56 11.00 5.82
C MET A 41 4.46 12.03 5.14
N ILE A 42 5.35 12.64 5.92
CA ILE A 42 6.28 13.70 5.50
C ILE A 42 7.70 13.13 5.61
N ARG A 43 8.59 13.48 4.69
CA ARG A 43 9.98 13.05 4.77
C ARG A 43 10.67 13.66 6.00
N HIS A 44 11.32 12.82 6.80
CA HIS A 44 11.96 13.29 8.05
C HIS A 44 13.03 14.34 7.82
N PHE A 45 13.89 14.14 6.81
CA PHE A 45 15.02 15.01 6.51
C PHE A 45 14.69 16.17 5.55
N ASP A 46 13.52 16.16 4.92
CA ASP A 46 13.01 17.25 4.08
C ASP A 46 11.52 17.45 4.34
N ARG A 47 11.21 18.19 5.39
CA ARG A 47 9.84 18.39 5.90
C ARG A 47 8.94 19.22 5.00
N GLU A 48 9.44 19.74 3.90
CA GLU A 48 8.61 20.36 2.87
C GLU A 48 7.97 19.32 1.93
N LEU A 49 8.56 18.12 1.85
CA LEU A 49 8.14 17.08 0.94
C LEU A 49 7.33 15.99 1.62
N ALA A 50 6.24 15.59 1.00
CA ALA A 50 5.52 14.40 1.38
C ALA A 50 6.32 13.15 0.97
N ASP A 51 6.23 12.11 1.81
CA ASP A 51 6.61 10.75 1.47
C ASP A 51 5.41 9.98 0.92
N ASP A 52 4.27 10.09 1.61
CA ASP A 52 3.06 9.40 1.22
C ASP A 52 1.79 10.17 1.64
N ALA A 53 0.80 10.21 0.76
CA ALA A 53 -0.53 10.77 0.99
C ALA A 53 -1.64 9.82 0.45
N GLY A 54 -1.41 8.52 0.60
CA GLY A 54 -2.22 7.41 0.12
C GLY A 54 -1.73 6.86 -1.22
N ASP A 55 -2.08 5.62 -1.50
CA ASP A 55 -1.65 4.93 -2.70
C ASP A 55 -2.77 4.83 -3.74
N TYR A 56 -2.37 4.55 -4.97
CA TYR A 56 -3.27 4.22 -6.07
C TYR A 56 -2.68 3.12 -6.95
N VAL A 57 -3.54 2.38 -7.63
CA VAL A 57 -3.14 1.37 -8.62
C VAL A 57 -3.48 1.87 -10.01
N THR A 58 -2.52 1.79 -10.91
CA THR A 58 -2.72 2.13 -12.33
C THR A 58 -3.31 0.95 -13.09
N TRP A 59 -3.88 1.19 -14.26
CA TRP A 59 -4.39 0.16 -15.19
C TRP A 59 -3.34 -0.87 -15.61
N MET A 60 -2.06 -0.52 -15.47
CA MET A 60 -0.93 -1.41 -15.74
C MET A 60 -0.48 -2.20 -14.49
N GLY A 61 -1.25 -2.19 -13.40
CA GLY A 61 -0.92 -2.89 -12.16
C GLY A 61 0.26 -2.29 -11.38
N PHE A 62 0.58 -1.00 -11.59
CA PHE A 62 1.56 -0.31 -10.75
C PHE A 62 0.87 0.28 -9.52
N ALA A 63 1.23 -0.19 -8.33
CA ALA A 63 0.93 0.51 -7.09
C ALA A 63 1.92 1.67 -6.94
N CYS A 64 1.39 2.85 -6.70
CA CYS A 64 2.15 4.09 -6.68
C CYS A 64 1.73 4.95 -5.49
N LYS A 65 2.71 5.54 -4.82
CA LYS A 65 2.49 6.52 -3.75
C LYS A 65 1.97 7.84 -4.33
N THR A 66 0.92 8.37 -3.71
CA THR A 66 0.50 9.74 -3.96
C THR A 66 1.38 10.68 -3.13
N GLY A 67 2.04 11.61 -3.77
CA GLY A 67 2.76 12.67 -3.04
C GLY A 67 4.24 12.45 -2.87
N ASP A 68 4.79 11.30 -3.19
CA ASP A 68 6.22 11.04 -3.07
C ASP A 68 7.06 12.15 -3.74
N GLY A 69 7.85 12.87 -2.93
CA GLY A 69 8.69 13.99 -3.36
C GLY A 69 7.94 15.25 -3.79
N ARG A 70 6.63 15.35 -3.55
CA ARG A 70 5.85 16.58 -3.79
C ARG A 70 5.71 17.39 -2.50
N ARG A 71 5.48 18.70 -2.61
CA ARG A 71 5.28 19.56 -1.44
C ARG A 71 4.12 19.08 -0.58
N ALA A 72 4.37 18.84 0.70
CA ALA A 72 3.38 18.39 1.69
C ALA A 72 2.21 19.38 1.82
N SER A 73 2.48 20.69 1.62
CA SER A 73 1.48 21.77 1.64
C SER A 73 0.37 21.63 0.59
N ARG A 74 0.51 20.73 -0.38
CA ARG A 74 -0.56 20.41 -1.34
C ARG A 74 -1.65 19.51 -0.76
N TYR A 75 -1.37 18.81 0.32
CA TYR A 75 -2.27 17.82 0.93
C TYR A 75 -2.93 18.43 2.17
N THR A 76 -3.89 19.31 1.97
CA THR A 76 -4.57 20.05 3.06
C THR A 76 -6.02 19.65 3.27
N ARG A 77 -6.56 18.81 2.39
CA ARG A 77 -7.97 18.39 2.45
C ARG A 77 -8.07 16.88 2.62
N GLN A 78 -8.97 16.46 3.48
CA GLN A 78 -9.40 15.07 3.56
C GLN A 78 -9.93 14.63 2.19
N LYS A 79 -9.51 13.46 1.74
CA LYS A 79 -9.96 12.90 0.46
C LYS A 79 -9.95 11.37 0.50
N ARG A 80 -10.78 10.77 -0.34
CA ARG A 80 -10.72 9.33 -0.59
C ARG A 80 -9.40 8.98 -1.28
N VAL A 81 -8.76 7.91 -0.82
CA VAL A 81 -7.58 7.29 -1.45
C VAL A 81 -7.94 5.86 -1.83
N PHE A 82 -7.19 5.27 -2.74
CA PHE A 82 -7.43 3.88 -3.13
C PHE A 82 -6.93 2.94 -2.03
N SER A 83 -5.73 3.19 -1.51
CA SER A 83 -5.12 2.40 -0.45
C SER A 83 -4.48 3.30 0.60
N ALA A 84 -4.48 2.85 1.84
CA ALA A 84 -3.75 3.43 2.95
C ALA A 84 -2.46 2.62 3.15
N CYS A 85 -1.31 3.32 3.15
CA CYS A 85 0.00 2.72 3.37
C CYS A 85 0.13 2.20 4.80
N GLY A 86 0.51 0.95 4.96
CA GLY A 86 0.70 0.30 6.26
C GLY A 86 1.77 0.94 7.14
N GLY A 87 2.61 1.82 6.61
CA GLY A 87 3.64 2.52 7.37
C GLY A 87 3.12 3.54 8.39
N ALA A 88 1.91 4.08 8.23
CA ALA A 88 1.27 4.97 9.21
C ALA A 88 -0.24 5.10 8.95
N ALA A 89 -1.01 4.09 9.29
CA ALA A 89 -2.44 4.05 9.06
C ALA A 89 -3.23 3.44 10.22
N LEU A 90 -4.47 3.88 10.37
CA LEU A 90 -5.45 3.33 11.30
C LEU A 90 -6.48 2.53 10.52
N TYR A 91 -6.85 1.36 11.02
CA TYR A 91 -7.83 0.44 10.44
C TYR A 91 -8.96 0.16 11.42
N ARG A 92 -10.22 0.19 10.96
CA ARG A 92 -11.38 -0.20 11.76
C ARG A 92 -11.43 -1.71 11.87
N LYS A 93 -11.30 -2.23 13.11
CA LYS A 93 -11.17 -3.66 13.38
C LYS A 93 -12.41 -4.46 12.94
N SER A 94 -13.62 -3.95 13.14
CA SER A 94 -14.84 -4.64 12.73
C SER A 94 -14.89 -4.92 11.23
N ILE A 95 -14.39 -3.99 10.40
CA ILE A 95 -14.31 -4.18 8.95
C ILE A 95 -13.14 -5.13 8.61
N LEU A 96 -12.02 -5.02 9.32
CA LEU A 96 -10.89 -5.94 9.15
C LEU A 96 -11.30 -7.40 9.46
N ASP A 97 -12.11 -7.61 10.49
CA ASP A 97 -12.65 -8.94 10.83
C ASP A 97 -13.61 -9.47 9.75
N GLU A 98 -14.36 -8.60 9.07
CA GLU A 98 -15.29 -8.96 7.99
C GLU A 98 -14.57 -9.33 6.68
N ILE A 99 -13.62 -8.48 6.25
CA ILE A 99 -12.93 -8.64 4.96
C ILE A 99 -11.70 -9.57 5.05
N GLY A 100 -11.32 -9.98 6.26
CA GLY A 100 -10.12 -10.75 6.54
C GLY A 100 -8.87 -9.90 6.77
N ASN A 101 -7.92 -10.46 7.48
CA ASN A 101 -6.65 -9.83 7.83
C ASN A 101 -5.72 -9.68 6.60
N PHE A 102 -4.48 -9.22 6.85
CA PHE A 102 -3.42 -9.20 5.83
C PHE A 102 -3.19 -10.61 5.27
N ASP A 103 -3.14 -10.71 3.94
CA ASP A 103 -2.87 -11.98 3.28
C ASP A 103 -1.36 -12.29 3.34
N GLU A 104 -1.01 -13.34 4.06
CA GLU A 104 0.38 -13.77 4.29
C GLU A 104 1.13 -14.10 3.00
N ASN A 105 0.42 -14.40 1.90
CA ASN A 105 1.03 -14.63 0.59
C ASN A 105 1.77 -13.42 0.05
N PHE A 106 1.40 -12.19 0.47
CA PHE A 106 2.14 -10.98 0.06
C PHE A 106 3.44 -10.82 0.82
N PHE A 107 3.55 -11.28 2.06
CA PHE A 107 4.68 -11.17 2.97
C PHE A 107 5.14 -9.72 3.21
N ALA A 108 5.55 -9.01 2.16
CA ALA A 108 5.98 -7.60 2.20
C ALA A 108 5.73 -6.94 0.86
N TYR A 109 5.34 -5.66 0.89
CA TYR A 109 4.91 -4.82 -0.23
C TYR A 109 3.62 -5.31 -0.89
N PHE A 110 2.69 -4.39 -1.12
CA PHE A 110 1.34 -4.58 -1.65
C PHE A 110 0.35 -5.27 -0.71
N GLU A 111 0.74 -5.72 0.48
CA GLU A 111 -0.18 -6.29 1.48
C GLU A 111 -1.23 -5.28 1.95
N ASP A 112 -0.82 -4.02 2.08
CA ASP A 112 -1.69 -2.88 2.42
C ASP A 112 -2.60 -2.47 1.25
N VAL A 113 -2.06 -2.55 0.04
CA VAL A 113 -2.82 -2.31 -1.20
C VAL A 113 -3.87 -3.40 -1.40
N ASP A 114 -3.52 -4.68 -1.18
CA ASP A 114 -4.44 -5.80 -1.22
C ASP A 114 -5.58 -5.63 -0.23
N LEU A 115 -5.26 -5.36 1.02
CA LEU A 115 -6.22 -5.17 2.08
C LEU A 115 -7.19 -4.01 1.78
N SER A 116 -6.64 -2.88 1.34
CA SER A 116 -7.41 -1.71 0.95
C SER A 116 -8.29 -1.97 -0.30
N TRP A 117 -7.82 -2.79 -1.23
CA TRP A 117 -8.60 -3.16 -2.42
C TRP A 117 -9.78 -4.07 -2.04
N ARG A 118 -9.56 -5.06 -1.17
CA ARG A 118 -10.65 -5.89 -0.62
C ARG A 118 -11.71 -5.04 0.09
N ALA A 119 -11.29 -4.06 0.89
CA ALA A 119 -12.22 -3.11 1.52
C ALA A 119 -13.01 -2.29 0.48
N ASN A 120 -12.35 -1.79 -0.58
CA ASN A 120 -13.03 -1.08 -1.66
C ASN A 120 -14.06 -1.97 -2.37
N ASN A 121 -13.74 -3.23 -2.65
CA ASN A 121 -14.63 -4.20 -3.26
C ASN A 121 -15.85 -4.51 -2.38
N ALA A 122 -15.68 -4.50 -1.05
CA ALA A 122 -16.76 -4.64 -0.07
C ALA A 122 -17.59 -3.35 0.13
N GLY A 123 -17.25 -2.24 -0.55
CA GLY A 123 -17.97 -0.98 -0.49
C GLY A 123 -17.53 -0.03 0.63
N TYR A 124 -16.41 -0.32 1.29
CA TYR A 124 -15.80 0.53 2.31
C TYR A 124 -14.92 1.63 1.69
N LYS A 125 -14.36 2.50 2.52
CA LYS A 125 -13.61 3.69 2.08
C LYS A 125 -12.27 3.76 2.80
N ASN A 126 -11.25 4.18 2.06
CA ASN A 126 -9.95 4.58 2.61
C ASN A 126 -9.82 6.09 2.45
N LEU A 127 -9.40 6.80 3.50
CA LEU A 127 -9.29 8.25 3.50
C LEU A 127 -7.88 8.72 3.87
N LEU A 128 -7.44 9.82 3.28
CA LEU A 128 -6.31 10.60 3.76
C LEU A 128 -6.79 11.57 4.83
N CYS A 129 -6.13 11.57 6.00
CA CYS A 129 -6.25 12.57 7.04
C CYS A 129 -5.02 13.50 7.01
N PRO A 130 -5.10 14.70 6.42
CA PRO A 130 -3.94 15.59 6.28
C PRO A 130 -3.49 16.25 7.59
N THR A 131 -4.33 16.23 8.63
CA THR A 131 -4.01 16.76 9.96
C THR A 131 -3.27 15.73 10.82
N ALA A 132 -3.43 14.44 10.53
CA ALA A 132 -2.64 13.36 11.14
C ALA A 132 -1.28 13.25 10.45
N LYS A 133 -0.29 14.01 10.92
CA LYS A 133 1.05 14.06 10.31
C LYS A 133 2.03 13.18 11.05
N CYS A 134 2.89 12.50 10.29
CA CYS A 134 4.07 11.82 10.80
C CYS A 134 5.29 12.07 9.89
N TYR A 135 6.48 11.93 10.46
CA TYR A 135 7.76 12.14 9.78
C TYR A 135 8.46 10.80 9.62
N HIS A 136 8.72 10.40 8.39
CA HIS A 136 9.26 9.09 8.05
C HIS A 136 10.69 9.20 7.52
N ILE A 137 11.61 8.38 8.04
CA ILE A 137 13.03 8.40 7.64
C ILE A 137 13.21 7.80 6.25
N CYS A 138 12.33 6.88 5.85
CA CYS A 138 12.35 6.17 4.57
C CYS A 138 13.52 5.19 4.43
N GLY A 139 13.28 3.92 4.69
CA GLY A 139 14.18 2.84 4.33
C GLY A 139 15.23 2.47 5.37
N ALA A 140 15.03 2.84 6.64
CA ALA A 140 15.90 2.40 7.72
C ALA A 140 15.93 0.86 7.83
N SER A 141 14.79 0.19 7.64
CA SER A 141 14.67 -1.27 7.77
C SER A 141 15.07 -2.06 6.51
N THR A 142 14.90 -1.47 5.32
CA THR A 142 15.14 -2.18 4.04
C THR A 142 16.35 -1.65 3.25
N GLY A 143 17.14 -0.79 3.88
CA GLY A 143 18.23 -0.03 3.26
C GLY A 143 17.69 1.11 2.38
N ALA A 144 18.37 2.26 2.41
CA ALA A 144 18.04 3.44 1.59
C ALA A 144 18.13 3.19 0.08
N VAL A 145 18.48 1.96 -0.34
CA VAL A 145 18.62 1.59 -1.75
C VAL A 145 17.22 1.41 -2.36
N LYS A 146 16.95 2.17 -3.41
CA LYS A 146 15.66 2.15 -4.13
C LYS A 146 15.29 0.76 -4.64
N TYR A 147 16.28 -0.02 -5.09
CA TYR A 147 16.11 -1.38 -5.61
C TYR A 147 17.15 -2.32 -5.01
N ASN A 148 16.73 -3.53 -4.65
CA ASN A 148 17.58 -4.64 -4.22
C ASN A 148 16.90 -5.96 -4.61
N ALA A 149 17.60 -7.09 -4.42
CA ALA A 149 17.10 -8.41 -4.78
C ALA A 149 15.79 -8.75 -4.05
N PHE A 150 15.67 -8.43 -2.75
CA PHE A 150 14.47 -8.67 -1.98
C PHE A 150 13.26 -7.90 -2.55
N LYS A 151 13.39 -6.59 -2.77
CA LYS A 151 12.32 -5.75 -3.37
C LYS A 151 11.93 -6.24 -4.76
N SER A 152 12.91 -6.71 -5.55
CA SER A 152 12.67 -7.26 -6.88
C SER A 152 11.86 -8.54 -6.83
N GLN A 153 12.22 -9.48 -5.97
CA GLN A 153 11.50 -10.75 -5.77
C GLN A 153 10.06 -10.50 -5.32
N GLN A 154 9.87 -9.67 -4.28
CA GLN A 154 8.53 -9.31 -3.81
C GLN A 154 7.70 -8.64 -4.91
N SER A 155 8.30 -7.70 -5.66
CA SER A 155 7.61 -7.04 -6.78
C SER A 155 7.23 -8.01 -7.90
N GLY A 156 8.11 -8.97 -8.24
CA GLY A 156 7.82 -10.01 -9.22
C GLY A 156 6.62 -10.87 -8.84
N ARG A 157 6.57 -11.30 -7.56
CA ARG A 157 5.48 -12.09 -7.02
C ARG A 157 4.19 -11.29 -6.89
N ASN A 158 4.24 -10.19 -6.17
CA ASN A 158 3.05 -9.47 -5.72
C ASN A 158 2.37 -8.69 -6.86
N SER A 159 3.10 -8.31 -7.92
CA SER A 159 2.49 -7.71 -9.12
C SER A 159 1.59 -8.67 -9.89
N ILE A 160 1.77 -9.99 -9.72
CA ILE A 160 0.89 -11.01 -10.29
C ILE A 160 -0.29 -11.28 -9.34
N LEU A 161 -0.01 -11.47 -8.04
CA LEU A 161 -1.02 -11.82 -7.05
C LEU A 161 -2.06 -10.71 -6.89
N LEU A 162 -1.63 -9.45 -6.84
CA LEU A 162 -2.50 -8.32 -6.52
C LEU A 162 -3.72 -8.21 -7.46
N PRO A 163 -3.58 -8.12 -8.80
CA PRO A 163 -4.74 -8.06 -9.69
C PRO A 163 -5.53 -9.37 -9.71
N LEU A 164 -4.87 -10.53 -9.70
CA LEU A 164 -5.55 -11.83 -9.79
C LEU A 164 -6.43 -12.13 -8.56
N LYS A 165 -6.07 -11.62 -7.38
CA LYS A 165 -6.84 -11.80 -6.15
C LYS A 165 -7.96 -10.76 -5.97
N ASN A 166 -7.79 -9.55 -6.52
CA ASN A 166 -8.63 -8.42 -6.18
C ASN A 166 -9.49 -7.89 -7.32
N GLU A 167 -9.04 -8.03 -8.57
CA GLU A 167 -9.76 -7.45 -9.68
C GLU A 167 -10.95 -8.34 -10.07
N PRO A 168 -12.17 -7.78 -10.23
CA PRO A 168 -13.30 -8.55 -10.73
C PRO A 168 -12.98 -9.19 -12.10
N LEU A 169 -13.44 -10.42 -12.32
CA LEU A 169 -13.09 -11.22 -13.52
C LEU A 169 -13.28 -10.44 -14.84
N LEU A 170 -14.39 -9.71 -14.97
CA LEU A 170 -14.65 -8.90 -16.17
C LEU A 170 -13.56 -7.82 -16.36
N MET A 171 -13.19 -7.12 -15.28
CA MET A 171 -12.14 -6.09 -15.32
C MET A 171 -10.77 -6.71 -15.59
N LEU A 172 -10.48 -7.87 -15.00
CA LEU A 172 -9.25 -8.60 -15.26
C LEU A 172 -9.10 -8.97 -16.76
N ILE A 173 -10.20 -9.40 -17.39
CA ILE A 173 -10.22 -9.67 -18.84
C ILE A 173 -9.99 -8.39 -19.65
N LEU A 174 -10.68 -7.31 -19.33
CA LEU A 174 -10.56 -6.02 -20.02
C LEU A 174 -9.15 -5.40 -19.83
N ASN A 175 -8.58 -5.56 -18.65
CA ASN A 175 -7.26 -5.02 -18.29
C ASN A 175 -6.11 -5.99 -18.58
N PHE A 176 -6.37 -7.18 -19.15
CA PHE A 176 -5.32 -8.18 -19.37
C PHE A 176 -4.12 -7.64 -20.15
N ILE A 177 -4.37 -6.94 -21.26
CA ILE A 177 -3.29 -6.38 -22.08
C ILE A 177 -2.49 -5.30 -21.32
N PRO A 178 -3.12 -4.26 -20.73
CA PRO A 178 -2.40 -3.29 -19.89
C PRO A 178 -1.60 -3.93 -18.76
N LEU A 179 -2.18 -4.90 -18.04
CA LEU A 179 -1.50 -5.61 -16.95
C LEU A 179 -0.28 -6.39 -17.45
N ALA A 180 -0.43 -7.13 -18.56
CA ALA A 180 0.68 -7.86 -19.17
C ALA A 180 1.81 -6.91 -19.60
N VAL A 181 1.47 -5.79 -20.26
CA VAL A 181 2.46 -4.76 -20.63
C VAL A 181 3.15 -4.18 -19.41
N GLY A 182 2.40 -3.83 -18.37
CA GLY A 182 2.94 -3.29 -17.12
C GLY A 182 3.87 -4.28 -16.42
N TYR A 183 3.50 -5.56 -16.40
CA TYR A 183 4.33 -6.62 -15.87
C TYR A 183 5.64 -6.78 -16.65
N LEU A 184 5.57 -6.82 -17.98
CA LEU A 184 6.75 -6.91 -18.85
C LEU A 184 7.69 -5.71 -18.72
N LEU A 185 7.15 -4.50 -18.56
CA LEU A 185 7.95 -3.30 -18.32
C LEU A 185 8.71 -3.37 -16.98
N LYS A 186 8.06 -3.88 -15.91
CA LYS A 186 8.73 -4.12 -14.61
C LYS A 186 9.80 -5.20 -14.75
N CYS A 187 9.49 -6.32 -15.41
CA CYS A 187 10.42 -7.39 -15.69
C CYS A 187 11.67 -6.85 -16.39
N TYR A 188 11.51 -6.19 -17.53
CA TYR A 188 12.62 -5.56 -18.26
C TYR A 188 13.44 -4.62 -17.39
N LYS A 189 12.78 -3.77 -16.59
CA LYS A 189 13.44 -2.82 -15.69
C LYS A 189 14.32 -3.53 -14.67
N PHE A 190 13.80 -4.57 -13.99
CA PHE A 190 14.55 -5.27 -12.96
C PHE A 190 15.70 -6.10 -13.53
N HIS A 191 15.51 -6.72 -14.71
CA HIS A 191 16.59 -7.39 -15.44
C HIS A 191 17.70 -6.40 -15.83
N LYS A 192 17.34 -5.23 -16.38
CA LYS A 192 18.33 -4.17 -16.72
C LYS A 192 19.09 -3.64 -15.51
N GLN A 193 18.51 -3.70 -14.32
CA GLN A 193 19.14 -3.27 -13.07
C GLN A 193 19.97 -4.37 -12.38
N GLY A 194 20.09 -5.56 -12.98
CA GLY A 194 20.84 -6.69 -12.43
C GLY A 194 20.09 -7.51 -11.37
N PHE A 195 18.76 -7.31 -11.23
CA PHE A 195 17.92 -8.03 -10.28
C PHE A 195 16.95 -9.01 -10.96
N GLY A 196 17.23 -9.41 -12.20
CA GLY A 196 16.37 -10.28 -12.99
C GLY A 196 16.11 -11.64 -12.35
N GLU A 197 17.15 -12.33 -11.85
CA GLU A 197 16.99 -13.62 -11.19
C GLU A 197 16.05 -13.56 -9.99
N ALA A 198 16.15 -12.49 -9.18
CA ALA A 198 15.26 -12.30 -8.05
C ALA A 198 13.81 -12.03 -8.50
N TRP A 199 13.63 -11.28 -9.60
CA TRP A 199 12.31 -11.06 -10.20
C TRP A 199 11.69 -12.37 -10.68
N ASP A 200 12.44 -13.19 -11.43
CA ASP A 200 11.99 -14.47 -11.97
C ASP A 200 11.62 -15.45 -10.85
N LYS A 201 12.42 -15.47 -9.77
CA LYS A 201 12.09 -16.23 -8.58
C LYS A 201 10.73 -15.81 -7.98
N GLY A 202 10.50 -14.51 -7.84
CA GLY A 202 9.21 -13.99 -7.36
C GLY A 202 8.04 -14.38 -8.28
N MET A 203 8.23 -14.34 -9.59
CA MET A 203 7.24 -14.81 -10.57
C MET A 203 6.91 -16.30 -10.37
N HIS A 204 7.90 -17.16 -10.22
CA HIS A 204 7.68 -18.59 -9.96
C HIS A 204 6.94 -18.84 -8.64
N GLU A 205 7.26 -18.09 -7.59
CA GLU A 205 6.53 -18.14 -6.31
C GLU A 205 5.05 -17.78 -6.49
N ALA A 206 4.73 -16.72 -7.26
CA ALA A 206 3.34 -16.36 -7.54
C ALA A 206 2.56 -17.51 -8.18
N PHE A 207 3.11 -18.12 -9.22
CA PHE A 207 2.45 -19.25 -9.88
C PHE A 207 2.35 -20.50 -9.00
N ALA A 208 3.30 -20.73 -8.11
CA ALA A 208 3.20 -21.82 -7.13
C ALA A 208 2.05 -21.58 -6.15
N LEU A 209 1.93 -20.36 -5.60
CA LEU A 209 0.85 -19.97 -4.69
C LEU A 209 -0.54 -20.07 -5.35
N LEU A 210 -0.66 -19.65 -6.61
CA LEU A 210 -1.93 -19.74 -7.37
C LEU A 210 -2.36 -21.18 -7.68
N LYS A 211 -1.45 -22.14 -7.65
CA LYS A 211 -1.75 -23.57 -7.87
C LYS A 211 -2.13 -24.29 -6.58
N SER A 212 -1.72 -23.77 -5.43
CA SER A 212 -1.93 -24.40 -4.11
C SER A 212 -3.21 -23.91 -3.40
N GLY A 213 -3.84 -22.84 -3.85
CA GLY A 213 -5.09 -22.28 -3.32
C GLY A 213 -6.24 -22.46 -4.29
#